data_9b9c4b003b789cf55b198cd96a8e4748
#
_entry.id   9b9c4b003b789cf55b198cd96a8e4748
#
_cell.length_a   1.000
_cell.length_b   1.000
_cell.length_c   1.000
_cell.angle_alpha   90.00
_cell.angle_beta   90.00
_cell.angle_gamma   90.00
#
_symmetry.space_group_name_H-M   'P 1'
#
loop_
_entity.id
_entity.type
_entity.pdbx_description
1 polymer ?
#
loop_
_entity_poly.entity_id
_entity_poly.type
_entity_poly.pdbx_seq_one_letter_code
_entity_poly.pdbx_strand_id
1 'polypeptide(L)'
;MRNNFQLPVAWTTDVNAACYGEYIAGSAKRLGNVVYYTIGTGVGGGAIQQGRFVEGFSHPEMGHMLVKLHKDDQFKGNCSFHANCLEGMASGPAIEKRVGKKGQELSENDPVWNIIATYIAQCAYNTTLLFSPEAIILGGGVMKQTGLIEKVRDKYSDLLNDYVQTPDINKYIITPYLKDDAGITGCIALARELSGNYKSDFRSFL
;
A
#
# COMPACT_ATOMS: atom_id res chain seq x y z
N MET A 1 26.72 -7.06 7.45
CA MET A 1 26.15 -8.36 7.03
C MET A 1 27.00 -9.07 5.99
N ARG A 2 27.30 -8.49 4.79
CA ARG A 2 28.11 -9.16 3.75
C ARG A 2 29.42 -9.74 4.31
N ASN A 3 30.14 -8.98 5.12
CA ASN A 3 31.43 -9.40 5.68
C ASN A 3 31.35 -10.53 6.71
N ASN A 4 30.19 -10.73 7.36
CA ASN A 4 30.03 -11.74 8.40
C ASN A 4 29.53 -13.07 7.86
N PHE A 5 28.74 -13.06 6.81
CA PHE A 5 28.11 -14.28 6.26
C PHE A 5 28.67 -14.71 4.91
N GLN A 6 29.48 -13.86 4.25
CA GLN A 6 30.02 -14.09 2.90
C GLN A 6 28.94 -14.49 1.87
N LEU A 7 27.73 -14.02 2.07
CA LEU A 7 26.57 -14.29 1.22
C LEU A 7 26.18 -13.02 0.46
N PRO A 8 25.60 -13.14 -0.74
CA PRO A 8 24.97 -12.04 -1.42
C PRO A 8 23.88 -11.40 -0.54
N VAL A 9 23.82 -10.08 -0.51
CA VAL A 9 22.83 -9.33 0.27
C VAL A 9 22.25 -8.24 -0.62
N ALA A 10 20.91 -8.21 -0.73
CA ALA A 10 20.14 -7.11 -1.28
C ALA A 10 19.36 -6.40 -0.16
N TRP A 11 19.10 -5.13 -0.35
CA TRP A 11 18.28 -4.31 0.55
C TRP A 11 17.04 -3.84 -0.19
N THR A 12 15.93 -3.92 0.47
CA THR A 12 14.67 -3.31 0.03
C THR A 12 13.85 -2.94 1.25
N THR A 13 12.78 -2.18 1.07
CA THR A 13 11.86 -1.86 2.16
C THR A 13 10.95 -3.06 2.43
N ASP A 14 10.35 -3.12 3.62
CA ASP A 14 9.37 -4.13 4.01
C ASP A 14 8.14 -4.09 3.08
N VAL A 15 7.70 -2.90 2.69
CA VAL A 15 6.58 -2.73 1.77
C VAL A 15 6.91 -3.17 0.34
N ASN A 16 8.13 -2.95 -0.15
CA ASN A 16 8.58 -3.50 -1.43
C ASN A 16 8.61 -5.02 -1.39
N ALA A 17 9.12 -5.60 -0.29
CA ALA A 17 9.09 -7.04 -0.10
C ALA A 17 7.65 -7.58 -0.12
N ALA A 18 6.69 -6.93 0.57
CA ALA A 18 5.29 -7.32 0.55
C ALA A 18 4.67 -7.21 -0.85
N CYS A 19 4.95 -6.10 -1.56
CA CYS A 19 4.53 -5.92 -2.94
C CYS A 19 5.04 -7.05 -3.84
N TYR A 20 6.32 -7.41 -3.68
CA TYR A 20 6.93 -8.49 -4.44
C TYR A 20 6.35 -9.87 -4.09
N GLY A 21 6.05 -10.12 -2.83
CA GLY A 21 5.36 -11.34 -2.40
C GLY A 21 4.01 -11.52 -3.11
N GLU A 22 3.18 -10.48 -3.11
CA GLU A 22 1.90 -10.47 -3.81
C GLU A 22 2.05 -10.58 -5.33
N TYR A 23 3.09 -9.99 -5.89
CA TYR A 23 3.42 -10.07 -7.31
C TYR A 23 3.81 -11.49 -7.74
N ILE A 24 4.61 -12.20 -6.94
CA ILE A 24 5.11 -13.54 -7.29
C ILE A 24 4.09 -14.65 -6.97
N ALA A 25 3.42 -14.55 -5.81
CA ALA A 25 2.65 -15.67 -5.28
C ALA A 25 1.24 -15.29 -4.77
N GLY A 26 0.89 -14.00 -4.78
CA GLY A 26 -0.36 -13.50 -4.22
C GLY A 26 -1.35 -12.98 -5.24
N SER A 27 -2.09 -11.96 -4.83
CA SER A 27 -3.21 -11.36 -5.58
C SER A 27 -2.81 -10.68 -6.89
N ALA A 28 -1.52 -10.31 -7.04
CA ALA A 28 -0.99 -9.67 -8.25
C ALA A 28 -0.22 -10.62 -9.17
N LYS A 29 -0.31 -11.92 -8.94
CA LYS A 29 0.35 -12.91 -9.79
C LYS A 29 -0.10 -12.77 -11.25
N ARG A 30 0.86 -12.66 -12.18
CA ARG A 30 0.69 -12.46 -13.63
C ARG A 30 0.35 -11.03 -14.05
N LEU A 31 0.31 -10.06 -13.15
CA LEU A 31 0.22 -8.65 -13.51
C LEU A 31 1.61 -8.09 -13.76
N GLY A 32 1.73 -7.09 -14.64
CA GLY A 32 2.99 -6.42 -14.93
C GLY A 32 3.22 -5.15 -14.09
N ASN A 33 2.13 -4.51 -13.68
CA ASN A 33 2.15 -3.21 -13.04
C ASN A 33 1.24 -3.21 -11.81
N VAL A 34 1.81 -3.13 -10.61
CA VAL A 34 1.06 -3.19 -9.37
C VAL A 34 1.61 -2.20 -8.35
N VAL A 35 0.73 -1.69 -7.51
CA VAL A 35 1.11 -0.87 -6.37
C VAL A 35 0.51 -1.49 -5.11
N TYR A 36 1.33 -1.58 -4.07
CA TYR A 36 0.95 -2.11 -2.76
C TYR A 36 1.08 -1.01 -1.71
N TYR A 37 0.07 -0.83 -0.91
CA TYR A 37 0.12 0.01 0.28
C TYR A 37 -0.09 -0.84 1.53
N THR A 38 0.73 -0.63 2.55
CA THR A 38 0.47 -1.09 3.90
C THR A 38 -0.01 0.08 4.75
N ILE A 39 -1.20 -0.04 5.34
CA ILE A 39 -1.80 0.98 6.20
C ILE A 39 -1.96 0.38 7.59
N GLY A 40 -1.05 0.73 8.49
CA GLY A 40 -0.93 0.16 9.81
C GLY A 40 -0.47 1.19 10.84
N THR A 41 0.63 0.92 11.56
CA THR A 41 1.27 1.89 12.46
C THR A 41 1.76 3.13 11.70
N GLY A 42 2.26 2.92 10.49
CA GLY A 42 2.52 3.96 9.49
C GLY A 42 1.80 3.63 8.20
N VAL A 43 2.14 4.37 7.13
CA VAL A 43 1.70 4.08 5.77
C VAL A 43 2.92 4.00 4.86
N GLY A 44 3.14 2.82 4.27
CA GLY A 44 4.18 2.62 3.28
C GLY A 44 3.58 2.24 1.93
N GLY A 45 4.31 2.54 0.84
CA GLY A 45 3.92 2.16 -0.50
C GLY A 45 5.09 1.54 -1.28
N GLY A 46 4.84 0.45 -1.99
CA GLY A 46 5.77 -0.19 -2.90
C GLY A 46 5.11 -0.41 -4.26
N ALA A 47 5.87 -0.26 -5.33
CA ALA A 47 5.34 -0.39 -6.68
C ALA A 47 6.26 -1.22 -7.56
N ILE A 48 5.64 -2.02 -8.43
CA ILE A 48 6.30 -2.76 -9.50
C ILE A 48 5.70 -2.28 -10.82
N GLN A 49 6.54 -1.89 -11.75
CA GLN A 49 6.18 -1.47 -13.09
C GLN A 49 7.02 -2.22 -14.11
N GLN A 50 6.35 -2.91 -15.04
CA GLN A 50 7.00 -3.78 -16.03
C GLN A 50 7.95 -4.82 -15.39
N GLY A 51 7.51 -5.42 -14.28
CA GLY A 51 8.29 -6.40 -13.54
C GLY A 51 9.49 -5.83 -12.77
N ARG A 52 9.55 -4.53 -12.48
CA ARG A 52 10.66 -3.88 -11.77
C ARG A 52 10.13 -3.00 -10.66
N PHE A 53 10.83 -2.93 -9.55
CA PHE A 53 10.52 -1.93 -8.53
C PHE A 53 10.60 -0.52 -9.10
N VAL A 54 9.65 0.31 -8.70
CA VAL A 54 9.73 1.75 -8.95
C VAL A 54 10.69 2.34 -7.93
N GLU A 55 11.85 2.71 -8.42
CA GLU A 55 12.93 3.31 -7.63
C GLU A 55 13.52 4.49 -8.40
N GLY A 56 14.21 5.37 -7.70
CA GLY A 56 14.85 6.53 -8.26
C GLY A 56 16.08 6.90 -7.45
N PHE A 57 16.22 8.17 -7.09
CA PHE A 57 17.27 8.64 -6.19
C PHE A 57 17.19 7.94 -4.81
N SER A 58 15.97 7.68 -4.36
CA SER A 58 15.67 6.94 -3.14
C SER A 58 14.38 6.16 -3.32
N HIS A 59 13.98 5.39 -2.30
CA HIS A 59 12.67 4.75 -2.24
C HIS A 59 11.55 5.79 -2.23
N PRO A 60 10.49 5.62 -3.06
CA PRO A 60 9.34 6.51 -3.04
C PRO A 60 8.57 6.45 -1.71
N GLU A 61 8.40 7.59 -1.06
CA GLU A 61 7.68 7.74 0.22
C GLU A 61 6.19 8.01 -0.02
N MET A 62 5.52 7.08 -0.72
CA MET A 62 4.14 7.25 -1.17
C MET A 62 3.12 7.41 -0.02
N GLY A 63 3.43 6.91 1.17
CA GLY A 63 2.61 7.10 2.37
C GLY A 63 2.53 8.54 2.86
N HIS A 64 3.45 9.39 2.40
CA HIS A 64 3.49 10.82 2.76
C HIS A 64 2.89 11.74 1.69
N MET A 65 2.20 11.20 0.69
CA MET A 65 1.40 12.03 -0.21
C MET A 65 0.42 12.90 0.57
N LEU A 66 0.32 14.18 0.22
CA LEU A 66 -0.66 15.09 0.81
C LEU A 66 -2.06 14.70 0.34
N VAL A 67 -3.01 14.78 1.24
CA VAL A 67 -4.42 14.54 0.97
C VAL A 67 -5.25 15.80 1.23
N LYS A 68 -6.33 15.97 0.46
CA LYS A 68 -7.31 17.01 0.72
C LYS A 68 -8.12 16.63 1.95
N LEU A 69 -8.17 17.53 2.94
CA LEU A 69 -8.90 17.29 4.18
C LEU A 69 -10.40 17.08 3.89
N HIS A 70 -10.98 16.10 4.57
CA HIS A 70 -12.43 15.88 4.54
C HIS A 70 -13.11 17.04 5.27
N LYS A 71 -14.22 17.55 4.73
CA LYS A 71 -14.93 18.73 5.25
C LYS A 71 -15.35 18.61 6.72
N ASP A 72 -15.67 17.39 7.14
CA ASP A 72 -16.15 17.09 8.50
C ASP A 72 -15.02 16.61 9.42
N ASP A 73 -13.75 16.64 8.96
CA ASP A 73 -12.61 16.21 9.77
C ASP A 73 -11.86 17.42 10.35
N GLN A 74 -11.92 17.57 11.66
CA GLN A 74 -11.19 18.62 12.39
C GLN A 74 -9.81 18.16 12.88
N PHE A 75 -9.43 16.92 12.59
CA PHE A 75 -8.16 16.36 13.03
C PHE A 75 -6.98 17.02 12.29
N LYS A 76 -5.93 17.35 13.04
CA LYS A 76 -4.77 18.09 12.51
C LYS A 76 -3.67 17.21 11.95
N GLY A 77 -3.87 15.90 11.95
CA GLY A 77 -2.86 14.93 11.52
C GLY A 77 -1.95 14.45 12.64
N ASN A 78 -1.27 13.35 12.39
CA ASN A 78 -0.34 12.68 13.34
C ASN A 78 1.05 12.44 12.73
N CYS A 79 1.41 13.09 11.64
CA CYS A 79 2.75 13.01 11.07
C CYS A 79 3.64 14.12 11.64
N SER A 80 4.89 13.79 11.96
CA SER A 80 5.85 14.77 12.50
C SER A 80 6.33 15.78 11.44
N PHE A 81 6.16 15.48 10.17
CA PHE A 81 6.65 16.29 9.05
C PHE A 81 5.54 17.01 8.29
N HIS A 82 4.35 16.42 8.21
CA HIS A 82 3.26 16.91 7.38
C HIS A 82 1.95 16.90 8.15
N ALA A 83 1.22 17.99 8.13
CA ALA A 83 -0.07 18.07 8.80
C ALA A 83 -1.13 17.14 8.16
N ASN A 84 -1.10 17.00 6.84
CA ASN A 84 -2.15 16.34 6.08
C ASN A 84 -1.63 15.33 5.03
N CYS A 85 -0.57 14.59 5.34
CA CYS A 85 -0.20 13.44 4.51
C CYS A 85 -1.07 12.22 4.84
N LEU A 86 -1.10 11.25 3.93
CA LEU A 86 -1.91 10.03 4.09
C LEU A 86 -1.62 9.33 5.42
N GLU A 87 -0.35 9.11 5.77
CA GLU A 87 0.02 8.51 7.05
C GLU A 87 -0.52 9.30 8.23
N GLY A 88 -0.32 10.63 8.21
CA GLY A 88 -0.78 11.52 9.27
C GLY A 88 -2.30 11.51 9.47
N MET A 89 -3.05 11.13 8.43
CA MET A 89 -4.50 11.18 8.44
C MET A 89 -5.17 9.80 8.57
N ALA A 90 -4.55 8.72 8.09
CA ALA A 90 -5.18 7.41 7.94
C ALA A 90 -4.46 6.25 8.65
N SER A 91 -3.30 6.46 9.27
CA SER A 91 -2.62 5.41 10.04
C SER A 91 -3.38 5.02 11.31
N GLY A 92 -3.09 3.86 11.88
CA GLY A 92 -3.68 3.40 13.14
C GLY A 92 -3.53 4.41 14.28
N PRO A 93 -2.32 4.96 14.55
CA PRO A 93 -2.14 6.03 15.53
C PRO A 93 -2.91 7.32 15.20
N ALA A 94 -3.08 7.66 13.93
CA ALA A 94 -3.90 8.80 13.53
C ALA A 94 -5.38 8.58 13.84
N ILE A 95 -5.89 7.36 13.64
CA ILE A 95 -7.25 6.99 14.02
C ILE A 95 -7.41 7.07 15.54
N GLU A 96 -6.52 6.43 16.29
CA GLU A 96 -6.56 6.42 17.74
C GLU A 96 -6.54 7.84 18.33
N LYS A 97 -5.65 8.70 17.84
CA LYS A 97 -5.54 10.10 18.29
C LYS A 97 -6.78 10.94 17.93
N ARG A 98 -7.44 10.62 16.79
CA ARG A 98 -8.64 11.33 16.34
C ARG A 98 -9.86 11.02 17.21
N VAL A 99 -10.06 9.74 17.56
CA VAL A 99 -11.29 9.26 18.22
C VAL A 99 -11.09 8.78 19.67
N GLY A 100 -9.84 8.72 20.16
CA GLY A 100 -9.50 8.29 21.52
C GLY A 100 -9.59 6.78 21.77
N LYS A 101 -9.72 5.97 20.70
CA LYS A 101 -9.81 4.50 20.75
C LYS A 101 -9.02 3.90 19.60
N LYS A 102 -8.48 2.70 19.79
CA LYS A 102 -7.85 1.95 18.71
C LYS A 102 -8.88 1.53 17.66
N GLY A 103 -8.48 1.48 16.41
CA GLY A 103 -9.37 1.10 15.31
C GLY A 103 -10.07 -0.25 15.54
N GLN A 104 -9.39 -1.21 16.15
CA GLN A 104 -9.95 -2.54 16.48
C GLN A 104 -11.08 -2.50 17.53
N GLU A 105 -11.20 -1.43 18.30
CA GLU A 105 -12.22 -1.22 19.32
C GLU A 105 -13.44 -0.45 18.78
N LEU A 106 -13.37 -0.01 17.53
CA LEU A 106 -14.43 0.76 16.89
C LEU A 106 -15.42 -0.16 16.19
N SER A 107 -16.70 0.21 16.25
CA SER A 107 -17.73 -0.46 15.45
C SER A 107 -17.42 -0.32 13.96
N GLU A 108 -17.78 -1.32 13.16
CA GLU A 108 -17.70 -1.28 11.70
C GLU A 108 -18.51 -0.12 11.09
N ASN A 109 -19.53 0.34 11.80
CA ASN A 109 -20.41 1.46 11.41
C ASN A 109 -19.94 2.82 11.97
N ASP A 110 -18.78 2.89 12.63
CA ASP A 110 -18.28 4.17 13.15
C ASP A 110 -18.06 5.16 12.00
N PRO A 111 -18.59 6.41 12.13
CA PRO A 111 -18.46 7.42 11.08
C PRO A 111 -17.02 7.72 10.66
N VAL A 112 -16.04 7.50 11.51
CA VAL A 112 -14.63 7.72 11.20
C VAL A 112 -14.18 6.92 9.99
N TRP A 113 -14.74 5.73 9.77
CA TRP A 113 -14.37 4.89 8.64
C TRP A 113 -14.70 5.51 7.28
N ASN A 114 -15.72 6.35 7.19
CA ASN A 114 -16.00 7.11 5.98
C ASN A 114 -14.91 8.17 5.71
N ILE A 115 -14.41 8.81 6.76
CA ILE A 115 -13.33 9.78 6.67
C ILE A 115 -12.04 9.10 6.24
N ILE A 116 -11.68 7.99 6.90
CA ILE A 116 -10.48 7.19 6.57
C ILE A 116 -10.54 6.67 5.14
N ALA A 117 -11.70 6.12 4.73
CA ALA A 117 -11.91 5.64 3.36
C ALA A 117 -11.68 6.76 2.33
N THR A 118 -12.10 8.00 2.63
CA THR A 118 -11.88 9.14 1.72
C THR A 118 -10.39 9.44 1.53
N TYR A 119 -9.57 9.35 2.57
CA TYR A 119 -8.13 9.58 2.45
C TYR A 119 -7.44 8.44 1.68
N ILE A 120 -7.82 7.20 1.95
CA ILE A 120 -7.28 6.03 1.21
C ILE A 120 -7.71 6.06 -0.26
N ALA A 121 -8.94 6.46 -0.54
CA ALA A 121 -9.45 6.61 -1.91
C ALA A 121 -8.68 7.69 -2.69
N GLN A 122 -8.33 8.82 -2.06
CA GLN A 122 -7.49 9.85 -2.68
C GLN A 122 -6.10 9.30 -3.02
N CYS A 123 -5.53 8.47 -2.15
CA CYS A 123 -4.28 7.79 -2.44
C CYS A 123 -4.42 6.88 -3.68
N ALA A 124 -5.42 6.03 -3.71
CA ALA A 124 -5.68 5.15 -4.86
C ALA A 124 -5.91 5.95 -6.15
N TYR A 125 -6.66 7.04 -6.09
CA TYR A 125 -6.88 7.95 -7.21
C TYR A 125 -5.56 8.54 -7.74
N ASN A 126 -4.75 9.11 -6.88
CA ASN A 126 -3.45 9.67 -7.27
C ASN A 126 -2.53 8.58 -7.85
N THR A 127 -2.53 7.39 -7.27
CA THR A 127 -1.79 6.23 -7.76
C THR A 127 -2.24 5.83 -9.17
N THR A 128 -3.54 5.82 -9.42
CA THR A 128 -4.11 5.56 -10.76
C THR A 128 -3.58 6.53 -11.80
N LEU A 129 -3.60 7.82 -11.48
CA LEU A 129 -3.17 8.86 -12.42
C LEU A 129 -1.66 8.87 -12.67
N LEU A 130 -0.85 8.47 -11.67
CA LEU A 130 0.61 8.52 -11.77
C LEU A 130 1.21 7.24 -12.37
N PHE A 131 0.69 6.08 -12.01
CA PHE A 131 1.28 4.79 -12.35
C PHE A 131 0.44 3.96 -13.32
N SER A 132 -0.85 4.25 -13.45
CA SER A 132 -1.79 3.44 -14.25
C SER A 132 -1.60 1.93 -14.02
N PRO A 133 -1.64 1.44 -12.75
CA PRO A 133 -1.37 0.06 -12.44
C PRO A 133 -2.52 -0.85 -12.91
N GLU A 134 -2.26 -2.15 -12.99
CA GLU A 134 -3.28 -3.17 -13.24
C GLU A 134 -4.05 -3.53 -11.97
N ALA A 135 -3.43 -3.31 -10.79
CA ALA A 135 -4.08 -3.43 -9.49
C ALA A 135 -3.40 -2.57 -8.43
N ILE A 136 -4.20 -2.12 -7.45
CA ILE A 136 -3.77 -1.47 -6.21
C ILE A 136 -4.13 -2.40 -5.06
N ILE A 137 -3.13 -2.85 -4.32
CA ILE A 137 -3.30 -3.75 -3.18
C ILE A 137 -3.25 -2.92 -1.90
N LEU A 138 -4.29 -3.01 -1.10
CA LEU A 138 -4.42 -2.29 0.17
C LEU A 138 -4.35 -3.28 1.33
N GLY A 139 -3.23 -3.29 2.05
CA GLY A 139 -2.97 -4.16 3.19
C GLY A 139 -2.70 -3.37 4.48
N GLY A 140 -2.23 -4.08 5.49
CA GLY A 140 -1.93 -3.54 6.82
C GLY A 140 -3.11 -3.62 7.80
N GLY A 141 -2.82 -3.30 9.06
CA GLY A 141 -3.78 -3.51 10.16
C GLY A 141 -5.07 -2.72 10.04
N VAL A 142 -5.01 -1.49 9.50
CA VAL A 142 -6.19 -0.64 9.29
C VAL A 142 -7.13 -1.25 8.26
N MET A 143 -6.57 -1.85 7.20
CA MET A 143 -7.37 -2.46 6.12
C MET A 143 -8.06 -3.78 6.52
N LYS A 144 -7.75 -4.32 7.72
CA LYS A 144 -8.48 -5.47 8.29
C LYS A 144 -9.86 -5.09 8.81
N GLN A 145 -10.19 -3.80 8.87
CA GLN A 145 -11.51 -3.32 9.26
C GLN A 145 -12.57 -3.78 8.27
N THR A 146 -13.59 -4.46 8.78
CA THR A 146 -14.74 -4.95 7.98
C THR A 146 -15.43 -3.78 7.25
N GLY A 147 -15.71 -3.96 5.97
CA GLY A 147 -16.41 -2.97 5.15
C GLY A 147 -15.58 -1.75 4.74
N LEU A 148 -14.31 -1.64 5.17
CA LEU A 148 -13.49 -0.48 4.81
C LEU A 148 -13.10 -0.49 3.33
N ILE A 149 -12.76 -1.67 2.79
CA ILE A 149 -12.35 -1.77 1.38
C ILE A 149 -13.48 -1.36 0.44
N GLU A 150 -14.72 -1.73 0.75
CA GLU A 150 -15.92 -1.35 0.00
C GLU A 150 -16.11 0.17 0.03
N LYS A 151 -16.02 0.79 1.21
CA LYS A 151 -16.08 2.25 1.34
C LYS A 151 -14.98 2.96 0.54
N VAL A 152 -13.77 2.41 0.49
CA VAL A 152 -12.67 2.94 -0.31
C VAL A 152 -12.99 2.87 -1.80
N ARG A 153 -13.52 1.75 -2.28
CA ARG A 153 -13.92 1.57 -3.68
C ARG A 153 -15.01 2.55 -4.10
N ASP A 154 -16.04 2.74 -3.26
CA ASP A 154 -17.11 3.69 -3.52
C ASP A 154 -16.55 5.13 -3.64
N LYS A 155 -15.75 5.55 -2.66
CA LYS A 155 -15.12 6.87 -2.68
C LYS A 155 -14.14 7.06 -3.84
N TYR A 156 -13.42 6.02 -4.21
CA TYR A 156 -12.53 6.03 -5.36
C TYR A 156 -13.33 6.22 -6.66
N SER A 157 -14.44 5.50 -6.84
CA SER A 157 -15.29 5.63 -8.02
C SER A 157 -15.87 7.03 -8.13
N ASP A 158 -16.33 7.62 -7.03
CA ASP A 158 -16.78 9.00 -6.96
C ASP A 158 -15.68 10.00 -7.40
N LEU A 159 -14.43 9.78 -6.94
CA LEU A 159 -13.29 10.64 -7.29
C LEU A 159 -12.86 10.47 -8.74
N LEU A 160 -12.86 9.25 -9.24
CA LEU A 160 -12.45 8.94 -10.61
C LEU A 160 -13.44 9.52 -11.63
N ASN A 161 -14.73 9.43 -11.33
CA ASN A 161 -15.82 10.00 -12.15
C ASN A 161 -15.65 9.67 -13.65
N ASP A 162 -15.33 8.43 -13.95
CA ASP A 162 -15.10 7.90 -15.31
C ASP A 162 -14.02 8.64 -16.14
N TYR A 163 -13.15 9.41 -15.48
CA TYR A 163 -12.10 10.18 -16.17
C TYR A 163 -11.11 9.31 -16.94
N VAL A 164 -10.72 8.18 -16.36
CA VAL A 164 -9.87 7.19 -17.02
C VAL A 164 -10.46 5.79 -16.85
N GLN A 165 -10.20 4.92 -17.82
CA GLN A 165 -10.62 3.52 -17.71
C GLN A 165 -9.68 2.77 -16.78
N THR A 166 -10.26 1.94 -15.92
CA THR A 166 -9.56 1.01 -15.04
C THR A 166 -10.17 -0.39 -15.17
N PRO A 167 -9.49 -1.44 -14.72
CA PRO A 167 -10.14 -2.74 -14.53
C PRO A 167 -11.37 -2.66 -13.63
N ASP A 168 -12.19 -3.73 -13.61
CA ASP A 168 -13.30 -3.85 -12.65
C ASP A 168 -12.83 -3.53 -11.22
N ILE A 169 -13.58 -2.69 -10.51
CA ILE A 169 -13.18 -2.12 -9.23
C ILE A 169 -12.79 -3.17 -8.19
N ASN A 170 -13.45 -4.34 -8.22
CA ASN A 170 -13.16 -5.44 -7.29
C ASN A 170 -11.89 -6.22 -7.65
N LYS A 171 -11.39 -6.05 -8.88
CA LYS A 171 -10.11 -6.57 -9.33
C LYS A 171 -9.02 -5.52 -9.32
N TYR A 172 -9.40 -4.25 -9.28
CA TYR A 172 -8.48 -3.12 -9.33
C TYR A 172 -8.00 -2.69 -7.94
N ILE A 173 -8.92 -2.47 -6.99
CA ILE A 173 -8.58 -2.16 -5.60
C ILE A 173 -8.88 -3.42 -4.77
N ILE A 174 -7.83 -4.11 -4.35
CA ILE A 174 -7.90 -5.44 -3.75
C ILE A 174 -7.16 -5.52 -2.42
N THR A 175 -7.45 -6.55 -1.66
CA THR A 175 -6.71 -6.89 -0.43
C THR A 175 -5.60 -7.90 -0.72
N PRO A 176 -4.53 -7.98 0.10
CA PRO A 176 -3.46 -8.93 -0.08
C PRO A 176 -3.97 -10.38 0.12
N TYR A 177 -3.65 -11.26 -0.82
CA TYR A 177 -3.95 -12.68 -0.74
C TYR A 177 -3.08 -13.38 0.32
N LEU A 178 -1.81 -13.02 0.39
CA LEU A 178 -0.85 -13.58 1.35
C LEU A 178 -1.00 -13.00 2.75
N LYS A 179 -1.84 -12.00 2.93
CA LYS A 179 -2.09 -11.35 4.23
C LYS A 179 -0.79 -10.92 4.90
N ASP A 180 -0.56 -11.38 6.15
CA ASP A 180 0.63 -11.02 6.93
C ASP A 180 1.91 -11.72 6.43
N ASP A 181 1.81 -12.74 5.57
CA ASP A 181 2.95 -13.46 5.01
C ASP A 181 3.52 -12.80 3.72
N ALA A 182 2.92 -11.74 3.23
CA ALA A 182 3.35 -11.09 1.98
C ALA A 182 4.83 -10.65 2.05
N GLY A 183 5.25 -10.01 3.13
CA GLY A 183 6.62 -9.54 3.31
C GLY A 183 7.65 -10.67 3.35
N ILE A 184 7.40 -11.70 4.15
CA ILE A 184 8.33 -12.84 4.26
C ILE A 184 8.41 -13.63 2.94
N THR A 185 7.29 -13.80 2.25
CA THR A 185 7.23 -14.46 0.94
C THR A 185 8.07 -13.68 -0.07
N GLY A 186 7.95 -12.36 -0.10
CA GLY A 186 8.76 -11.51 -0.96
C GLY A 186 10.25 -11.57 -0.64
N CYS A 187 10.63 -11.51 0.64
CA CYS A 187 12.02 -11.65 1.05
C CYS A 187 12.64 -12.99 0.60
N ILE A 188 11.90 -14.09 0.77
CA ILE A 188 12.36 -15.42 0.34
C ILE A 188 12.51 -15.47 -1.18
N ALA A 189 11.57 -14.91 -1.93
CA ALA A 189 11.62 -14.90 -3.38
C ALA A 189 12.82 -14.07 -3.89
N LEU A 190 13.03 -12.87 -3.36
CA LEU A 190 14.17 -12.00 -3.68
C LEU A 190 15.52 -12.67 -3.33
N ALA A 191 15.60 -13.36 -2.19
CA ALA A 191 16.81 -14.08 -1.81
C ALA A 191 17.11 -15.26 -2.79
N ARG A 192 16.10 -15.95 -3.26
CA ARG A 192 16.26 -17.02 -4.26
C ARG A 192 16.75 -16.49 -5.60
N GLU A 193 16.26 -15.34 -6.04
CA GLU A 193 16.76 -14.68 -7.25
C GLU A 193 18.24 -14.29 -7.12
N LEU A 194 18.57 -13.68 -5.98
CA LEU A 194 19.94 -13.26 -5.70
C LEU A 194 20.92 -14.44 -5.67
N SER A 195 20.47 -15.63 -5.25
CA SER A 195 21.26 -16.85 -5.25
C SER A 195 21.43 -17.51 -6.63
N GLY A 196 20.78 -16.99 -7.67
CA GLY A 196 20.77 -17.57 -9.02
C GLY A 196 19.94 -18.84 -9.17
N ASN A 197 19.25 -19.29 -8.14
CA ASN A 197 18.44 -20.51 -8.12
C ASN A 197 17.02 -20.30 -8.67
N TYR A 198 16.65 -19.08 -8.99
CA TYR A 198 15.36 -18.73 -9.54
C TYR A 198 15.53 -17.68 -10.63
N LYS A 199 15.18 -18.03 -11.86
CA LYS A 199 15.04 -17.07 -12.96
C LYS A 199 13.58 -16.64 -12.97
N SER A 200 13.24 -15.55 -12.31
CA SER A 200 12.03 -14.83 -12.64
C SER A 200 12.33 -13.92 -13.84
N ASP A 201 11.29 -13.54 -14.59
CA ASP A 201 11.42 -12.48 -15.60
C ASP A 201 11.70 -11.09 -14.94
N PHE A 202 11.87 -11.09 -13.65
CA PHE A 202 12.27 -9.94 -12.84
C PHE A 202 13.75 -9.66 -13.08
N ARG A 203 14.05 -8.86 -14.07
CA ARG A 203 15.43 -8.47 -14.39
C ARG A 203 16.00 -7.68 -13.21
N SER A 204 16.98 -8.30 -12.59
CA SER A 204 17.71 -7.85 -11.43
C SER A 204 18.08 -6.37 -11.44
N PHE A 205 17.76 -5.69 -10.36
CA PHE A 205 18.45 -4.49 -9.93
C PHE A 205 19.43 -4.89 -8.82
N LEU A 206 20.66 -5.06 -9.21
CA LEU A 206 21.84 -5.05 -8.32
C LEU A 206 22.79 -4.00 -8.81
#